data_0a80ebc589101cac77e191c2edfb7e70
#
_entry.id   0a80ebc589101cac77e191c2edfb7e70
#
_cell.length_a   1.000
_cell.length_b   1.000
_cell.length_c   1.000
_cell.angle_alpha   90.00
_cell.angle_beta   90.00
_cell.angle_gamma   90.00
#
_symmetry.space_group_name_H-M   'P 1'
#
loop_
_entity.id
_entity.type
_entity.pdbx_description
1 polymer ?
#
loop_
_entity_poly.entity_id
_entity_poly.type
_entity_poly.pdbx_seq_one_letter_code
_entity_poly.pdbx_strand_id
1 'polypeptide(L)'
;NLNNPVAVQVLGICSALAVTSQLEPAIVMGLSVTVITAFSNVIISLLRKTIPSRIRIIVQLVVVATLVTLVSQVLKAYAYDVSVQLSVYVGLIITNCILMGRLEAFAMMNGPWESFLDGIGNGLGYAWVLVVVGFIRELLGSGTLLGLRVIPESIYSQNGGFYVNNGMMTMPAMALI
;
A
#
# COMPACT_ATOMS: atom_id res chain seq x y z
N ASN A 1 14.41 11.81 3.51
CA ASN A 1 12.94 11.93 3.57
C ASN A 1 12.45 11.90 5.01
N LEU A 2 12.70 12.99 5.73
CA LEU A 2 12.28 13.17 7.14
C LEU A 2 10.75 13.31 7.31
N ASN A 3 10.00 13.47 6.22
CA ASN A 3 8.55 13.68 6.22
C ASN A 3 7.79 12.54 5.55
N ASN A 4 8.15 11.28 5.86
CA ASN A 4 7.40 10.14 5.36
C ASN A 4 5.95 10.19 5.94
N PRO A 5 4.91 10.26 5.10
CA PRO A 5 3.53 10.40 5.56
C PRO A 5 3.07 9.24 6.44
N VAL A 6 3.59 8.05 6.26
CA VAL A 6 3.26 6.89 7.11
C VAL A 6 3.85 7.05 8.51
N ALA A 7 5.12 7.45 8.59
CA ALA A 7 5.82 7.54 9.89
C ALA A 7 5.44 8.78 10.70
N VAL A 8 5.17 9.92 10.02
CA VAL A 8 4.93 11.21 10.69
C VAL A 8 3.45 11.54 10.81
N GLN A 9 2.66 11.25 9.77
CA GLN A 9 1.23 11.61 9.71
C GLN A 9 0.31 10.44 10.02
N VAL A 10 0.87 9.25 10.24
CA VAL A 10 0.11 8.03 10.58
C VAL A 10 -0.93 7.66 9.49
N LEU A 11 -0.68 8.06 8.25
CA LEU A 11 -1.54 7.77 7.12
C LEU A 11 -1.22 6.38 6.53
N GLY A 12 -2.25 5.66 6.15
CA GLY A 12 -2.11 4.35 5.50
C GLY A 12 -1.95 3.16 6.45
N ILE A 13 -2.19 3.33 7.74
CA ILE A 13 -2.16 2.23 8.71
C ILE A 13 -3.17 1.14 8.37
N CYS A 14 -4.37 1.52 7.91
CA CYS A 14 -5.43 0.55 7.58
C CYS A 14 -4.96 -0.47 6.53
N SER A 15 -4.33 0.01 5.46
CA SER A 15 -3.80 -0.85 4.41
C SER A 15 -2.54 -1.61 4.85
N ALA A 16 -1.67 -0.95 5.63
CA ALA A 16 -0.49 -1.60 6.19
C ALA A 16 -0.85 -2.77 7.12
N LEU A 17 -1.88 -2.61 7.95
CA LEU A 17 -2.39 -3.69 8.81
C LEU A 17 -2.88 -4.90 8.01
N ALA A 18 -3.61 -4.66 6.94
CA ALA A 18 -4.25 -5.72 6.16
C ALA A 18 -3.27 -6.47 5.24
N VAL A 19 -2.32 -5.75 4.63
CA VAL A 19 -1.51 -6.27 3.51
C VAL A 19 -0.16 -6.82 3.95
N THR A 20 0.39 -6.36 5.07
CA THR A 20 1.74 -6.74 5.51
C THR A 20 1.85 -8.13 6.13
N SER A 21 0.79 -8.95 6.11
CA SER A 21 0.85 -10.35 6.55
C SER A 21 1.80 -11.22 5.71
N GLN A 22 1.98 -10.86 4.44
CA GLN A 22 2.92 -11.50 3.51
C GLN A 22 3.67 -10.43 2.72
N LEU A 23 4.90 -10.71 2.32
CA LEU A 23 5.75 -9.76 1.61
C LEU A 23 5.33 -9.58 0.14
N GLU A 24 4.92 -10.66 -0.52
CA GLU A 24 4.52 -10.62 -1.93
C GLU A 24 3.37 -9.63 -2.20
N PRO A 25 2.19 -9.73 -1.56
CA PRO A 25 1.13 -8.75 -1.75
C PRO A 25 1.50 -7.34 -1.26
N ALA A 26 2.38 -7.22 -0.28
CA ALA A 26 2.84 -5.92 0.21
C ALA A 26 3.63 -5.15 -0.86
N ILE A 27 4.53 -5.82 -1.59
CA ILE A 27 5.29 -5.22 -2.70
C ILE A 27 4.36 -4.79 -3.82
N VAL A 28 3.46 -5.68 -4.25
CA VAL A 28 2.51 -5.40 -5.34
C VAL A 28 1.59 -4.23 -4.97
N MET A 29 1.08 -4.21 -3.74
CA MET A 29 0.26 -3.12 -3.23
C MET A 29 1.02 -1.79 -3.21
N GLY A 30 2.25 -1.79 -2.73
CA GLY A 30 3.10 -0.60 -2.67
C GLY A 30 3.35 0.01 -4.05
N LEU A 31 3.68 -0.82 -5.04
CA LEU A 31 3.88 -0.38 -6.42
C LEU A 31 2.57 0.14 -7.04
N SER A 32 1.47 -0.57 -6.87
CA SER A 32 0.16 -0.17 -7.40
C SER A 32 -0.29 1.18 -6.82
N VAL A 33 -0.18 1.35 -5.51
CA VAL A 33 -0.51 2.63 -4.85
C VAL A 33 0.37 3.76 -5.36
N THR A 34 1.66 3.53 -5.56
CA THR A 34 2.59 4.55 -6.09
C THR A 34 2.15 5.05 -7.47
N VAL A 35 1.87 4.12 -8.39
CA VAL A 35 1.42 4.46 -9.75
C VAL A 35 0.08 5.19 -9.72
N ILE A 36 -0.89 4.67 -8.99
CA ILE A 36 -2.23 5.27 -8.88
C ILE A 36 -2.15 6.66 -8.25
N THR A 37 -1.37 6.84 -7.19
CA THR A 37 -1.20 8.15 -6.54
C THR A 37 -0.58 9.17 -7.49
N ALA A 38 0.44 8.79 -8.25
CA ALA A 38 1.08 9.68 -9.22
C ALA A 38 0.09 10.17 -10.29
N PHE A 39 -0.65 9.26 -10.92
CA PHE A 39 -1.64 9.61 -11.94
C PHE A 39 -2.84 10.36 -11.36
N SER A 40 -3.36 9.95 -10.21
CA SER A 40 -4.46 10.63 -9.54
C SER A 40 -4.11 12.07 -9.19
N ASN A 41 -2.92 12.30 -8.68
CA ASN A 41 -2.43 13.65 -8.36
C ASN A 41 -2.42 14.55 -9.60
N VAL A 42 -1.97 14.04 -10.75
CA VAL A 42 -1.96 14.80 -12.00
C VAL A 42 -3.39 15.16 -12.43
N ILE A 43 -4.28 14.17 -12.45
CA ILE A 43 -5.68 14.39 -12.89
C ILE A 43 -6.39 15.38 -11.97
N ILE A 44 -6.29 15.22 -10.67
CA ILE A 44 -6.91 16.12 -9.70
C ILE A 44 -6.31 17.53 -9.79
N SER A 45 -5.01 17.66 -9.99
CA SER A 45 -4.36 18.95 -10.17
C SER A 45 -4.83 19.67 -11.44
N LEU A 46 -5.11 18.95 -12.52
CA LEU A 46 -5.71 19.51 -13.74
C LEU A 46 -7.16 19.96 -13.50
N LEU A 47 -7.93 19.16 -12.76
CA LEU A 47 -9.34 19.42 -12.49
C LEU A 47 -9.58 20.41 -11.35
N ARG A 48 -8.56 20.80 -10.60
CA ARG A 48 -8.69 21.61 -9.37
C ARG A 48 -9.48 22.90 -9.52
N LYS A 49 -9.41 23.54 -10.70
CA LYS A 49 -10.12 24.79 -10.98
C LYS A 49 -11.62 24.59 -11.25
N THR A 50 -12.01 23.38 -11.64
CA THR A 50 -13.39 23.05 -12.01
C THR A 50 -14.17 22.46 -10.83
N ILE A 51 -13.48 21.89 -9.83
CA ILE A 51 -14.11 21.19 -8.71
C ILE A 51 -14.53 22.19 -7.62
N PRO A 52 -15.83 22.30 -7.30
CA PRO A 52 -16.29 23.09 -6.17
C PRO A 52 -15.93 22.40 -4.84
N SER A 53 -15.68 23.20 -3.80
CA SER A 53 -15.20 22.70 -2.50
C SER A 53 -16.16 21.71 -1.81
N ARG A 54 -17.45 21.78 -2.10
CA ARG A 54 -18.48 20.91 -1.47
C ARG A 54 -18.43 19.45 -1.93
N ILE A 55 -18.06 19.20 -3.18
CA ILE A 55 -18.07 17.85 -3.78
C ILE A 55 -16.66 17.32 -4.03
N ARG A 56 -15.64 17.99 -3.52
CA ARG A 56 -14.22 17.70 -3.76
C ARG A 56 -13.85 16.23 -3.44
N ILE A 57 -14.22 15.75 -2.28
CA ILE A 57 -13.93 14.39 -1.83
C ILE A 57 -14.60 13.35 -2.74
N ILE A 58 -15.84 13.60 -3.16
CA ILE A 58 -16.59 12.68 -4.03
C ILE A 58 -15.89 12.56 -5.39
N VAL A 59 -15.47 13.69 -5.98
CA VAL A 59 -14.76 13.70 -7.26
C VAL A 59 -13.42 12.96 -7.15
N GLN A 60 -12.67 13.16 -6.07
CA GLN A 60 -11.43 12.47 -5.82
C GLN A 60 -11.63 10.96 -5.73
N LEU A 61 -12.64 10.49 -4.99
CA LEU A 61 -12.98 9.07 -4.89
C LEU A 61 -13.35 8.45 -6.24
N VAL A 62 -14.13 9.16 -7.05
CA VAL A 62 -14.52 8.68 -8.39
C VAL A 62 -13.29 8.53 -9.29
N VAL A 63 -12.42 9.53 -9.34
CA VAL A 63 -11.17 9.49 -10.13
C VAL A 63 -10.29 8.32 -9.71
N VAL A 64 -10.07 8.16 -8.40
CA VAL A 64 -9.27 7.06 -7.86
C VAL A 64 -9.89 5.71 -8.18
N ALA A 65 -11.19 5.55 -7.97
CA ALA A 65 -11.89 4.30 -8.29
C ALA A 65 -11.76 3.93 -9.77
N THR A 66 -11.89 4.90 -10.66
CA THR A 66 -11.71 4.68 -12.10
C THR A 66 -10.30 4.22 -12.43
N LEU A 67 -9.27 4.87 -11.89
CA LEU A 67 -7.88 4.48 -12.11
C LEU A 67 -7.55 3.10 -11.55
N VAL A 68 -8.02 2.80 -10.35
CA VAL A 68 -7.83 1.48 -9.72
C VAL A 68 -8.49 0.39 -10.57
N THR A 69 -9.69 0.63 -11.07
CA THR A 69 -10.39 -0.32 -11.95
C THR A 69 -9.61 -0.56 -13.25
N LEU A 70 -9.09 0.49 -13.88
CA LEU A 70 -8.24 0.37 -15.07
C LEU A 70 -6.98 -0.44 -14.80
N VAL A 71 -6.26 -0.14 -13.72
CA VAL A 71 -5.06 -0.89 -13.33
C VAL A 71 -5.41 -2.36 -13.05
N SER A 72 -6.50 -2.63 -12.37
CA SER A 72 -6.97 -4.00 -12.10
C SER A 72 -7.27 -4.76 -13.39
N GLN A 73 -7.90 -4.14 -14.39
CA GLN A 73 -8.17 -4.77 -15.68
C GLN A 73 -6.88 -5.06 -16.48
N VAL A 74 -5.93 -4.13 -16.45
CA VAL A 74 -4.61 -4.33 -17.07
C VAL A 74 -3.86 -5.49 -16.40
N LEU A 75 -3.87 -5.56 -15.07
CA LEU A 75 -3.25 -6.67 -14.35
C LEU A 75 -3.92 -8.02 -14.62
N LYS A 76 -5.24 -8.05 -14.78
CA LYS A 76 -5.96 -9.26 -15.21
C LYS A 76 -5.52 -9.77 -16.56
N ALA A 77 -5.17 -8.87 -17.47
CA ALA A 77 -4.72 -9.24 -18.82
C ALA A 77 -3.30 -9.81 -18.84
N TYR A 78 -2.40 -9.31 -17.99
CA TYR A 78 -0.98 -9.65 -18.03
C TYR A 78 -0.51 -10.58 -16.92
N ALA A 79 -1.12 -10.52 -15.74
CA ALA A 79 -0.68 -11.24 -14.55
C ALA A 79 -1.89 -11.67 -13.72
N TYR A 80 -2.54 -12.76 -14.12
CA TYR A 80 -3.78 -13.23 -13.51
C TYR A 80 -3.62 -13.58 -12.01
N ASP A 81 -2.53 -14.25 -11.64
CA ASP A 81 -2.29 -14.65 -10.24
C ASP A 81 -2.15 -13.43 -9.30
N VAL A 82 -1.42 -12.42 -9.75
CA VAL A 82 -1.27 -11.14 -9.02
C VAL A 82 -2.61 -10.39 -8.96
N SER A 83 -3.40 -10.45 -10.03
CA SER A 83 -4.72 -9.83 -10.10
C SER A 83 -5.70 -10.43 -9.09
N VAL A 84 -5.69 -11.75 -8.89
CA VAL A 84 -6.55 -12.43 -7.91
C VAL A 84 -6.20 -11.95 -6.49
N GLN A 85 -4.93 -11.84 -6.16
CA GLN A 85 -4.49 -11.29 -4.88
C GLN A 85 -4.89 -9.82 -4.71
N LEU A 86 -4.71 -9.01 -5.76
CA LEU A 86 -5.05 -7.59 -5.73
C LEU A 86 -6.55 -7.34 -5.65
N SER A 87 -7.40 -8.21 -6.19
CA SER A 87 -8.86 -8.04 -6.19
C SER A 87 -9.44 -7.92 -4.79
N VAL A 88 -8.84 -8.61 -3.82
CA VAL A 88 -9.21 -8.51 -2.40
C VAL A 88 -8.86 -7.13 -1.81
N TYR A 89 -7.78 -6.52 -2.30
CA TYR A 89 -7.25 -5.26 -1.77
C TYR A 89 -7.68 -4.01 -2.55
N VAL A 90 -8.40 -4.16 -3.65
CA VAL A 90 -8.87 -3.04 -4.49
C VAL A 90 -9.63 -2.00 -3.66
N GLY A 91 -10.52 -2.45 -2.78
CA GLY A 91 -11.23 -1.55 -1.87
C GLY A 91 -10.30 -0.76 -0.94
N LEU A 92 -9.23 -1.40 -0.46
CA LEU A 92 -8.22 -0.75 0.40
C LEU A 92 -7.35 0.26 -0.35
N ILE A 93 -7.14 0.05 -1.64
CA ILE A 93 -6.42 1.02 -2.48
C ILE A 93 -7.27 2.26 -2.69
N ILE A 94 -8.56 2.10 -3.01
CA ILE A 94 -9.49 3.21 -3.25
C ILE A 94 -9.65 4.08 -2.00
N THR A 95 -9.80 3.46 -0.84
CA THR A 95 -9.99 4.15 0.45
C THR A 95 -8.68 4.46 1.18
N ASN A 96 -7.54 4.36 0.52
CA ASN A 96 -6.25 4.54 1.14
C ASN A 96 -6.04 5.98 1.63
N CYS A 97 -5.79 6.13 2.93
CA CYS A 97 -5.64 7.45 3.57
C CYS A 97 -4.48 8.27 3.01
N ILE A 98 -3.39 7.62 2.56
CA ILE A 98 -2.24 8.30 1.95
C ILE A 98 -2.66 8.94 0.64
N LEU A 99 -3.34 8.18 -0.20
CA LEU A 99 -3.78 8.63 -1.52
C LEU A 99 -4.74 9.82 -1.37
N MET A 100 -5.77 9.67 -0.55
CA MET A 100 -6.73 10.74 -0.27
C MET A 100 -6.06 11.95 0.39
N GLY A 101 -5.18 11.74 1.35
CA GLY A 101 -4.46 12.81 2.04
C GLY A 101 -3.56 13.62 1.10
N ARG A 102 -2.90 12.99 0.14
CA ARG A 102 -2.05 13.70 -0.83
C ARG A 102 -2.86 14.42 -1.91
N LEU A 103 -3.96 13.83 -2.36
CA LEU A 103 -4.88 14.50 -3.27
C LEU A 103 -5.43 15.78 -2.67
N GLU A 104 -5.84 15.72 -1.41
CA GLU A 104 -6.41 16.86 -0.70
C GLU A 104 -5.37 17.92 -0.34
N ALA A 105 -4.24 17.49 0.23
CA ALA A 105 -3.24 18.40 0.78
C ALA A 105 -2.31 19.01 -0.28
N PHE A 106 -2.02 18.29 -1.34
CA PHE A 106 -1.00 18.72 -2.31
C PHE A 106 -1.55 18.94 -3.71
N ALA A 107 -2.27 17.99 -4.30
CA ALA A 107 -2.71 18.08 -5.70
C ALA A 107 -3.69 19.24 -5.94
N MET A 108 -4.49 19.58 -4.96
CA MET A 108 -5.43 20.70 -5.04
C MET A 108 -4.76 22.08 -5.00
N MET A 109 -3.53 22.16 -4.49
CA MET A 109 -2.82 23.43 -4.28
C MET A 109 -1.70 23.67 -5.29
N ASN A 110 -1.11 22.61 -5.84
CA ASN A 110 0.09 22.67 -6.67
C ASN A 110 -0.17 22.30 -8.12
N GLY A 111 0.80 22.59 -8.98
CA GLY A 111 0.75 22.25 -10.40
C GLY A 111 0.82 20.74 -10.67
N PRO A 112 0.42 20.29 -11.89
CA PRO A 112 0.36 18.87 -12.20
C PRO A 112 1.74 18.18 -12.17
N TRP A 113 2.80 18.86 -12.57
CA TRP A 113 4.15 18.33 -12.57
C TRP A 113 4.68 18.10 -11.15
N GLU A 114 4.52 19.07 -10.27
CA GLU A 114 4.90 18.96 -8.87
C GLU A 114 4.09 17.88 -8.15
N SER A 115 2.80 17.80 -8.45
CA SER A 115 1.90 16.78 -7.90
C SER A 115 2.29 15.36 -8.34
N PHE A 116 2.76 15.19 -9.57
CA PHE A 116 3.28 13.91 -10.05
C PHE A 116 4.51 13.46 -9.27
N LEU A 117 5.48 14.35 -9.10
CA LEU A 117 6.69 14.05 -8.33
C LEU A 117 6.40 13.76 -6.85
N ASP A 118 5.47 14.51 -6.27
CA ASP A 118 5.01 14.26 -4.91
C ASP A 118 4.34 12.88 -4.77
N GLY A 119 3.49 12.51 -5.73
CA GLY A 119 2.84 11.21 -5.77
C GLY A 119 3.83 10.04 -5.80
N ILE A 120 4.86 10.14 -6.63
CA ILE A 120 5.94 9.13 -6.69
C ILE A 120 6.71 9.09 -5.37
N GLY A 121 7.13 10.24 -4.85
CA GLY A 121 7.93 10.32 -3.63
C GLY A 121 7.22 9.73 -2.41
N ASN A 122 5.95 10.09 -2.22
CA ASN A 122 5.15 9.57 -1.11
C ASN A 122 4.73 8.11 -1.31
N GLY A 123 4.43 7.71 -2.54
CA GLY A 123 4.12 6.32 -2.87
C GLY A 123 5.29 5.39 -2.60
N LEU A 124 6.50 5.78 -3.00
CA LEU A 124 7.72 5.02 -2.71
C LEU A 124 8.03 4.98 -1.21
N GLY A 125 7.79 6.09 -0.49
CA GLY A 125 7.94 6.10 0.97
C GLY A 125 6.97 5.12 1.65
N TYR A 126 5.74 5.05 1.17
CA TYR A 126 4.75 4.08 1.64
C TYR A 126 5.14 2.64 1.31
N ALA A 127 5.55 2.39 0.07
CA ALA A 127 6.00 1.06 -0.36
C ALA A 127 7.19 0.57 0.48
N TRP A 128 8.13 1.44 0.79
CA TRP A 128 9.26 1.12 1.66
C TRP A 128 8.80 0.65 3.05
N VAL A 129 7.89 1.38 3.68
CA VAL A 129 7.35 1.00 5.00
C VAL A 129 6.62 -0.33 4.93
N LEU A 130 5.79 -0.57 3.89
CA LEU A 130 5.11 -1.84 3.70
C LEU A 130 6.10 -3.01 3.58
N VAL A 131 7.18 -2.84 2.81
CA VAL A 131 8.19 -3.87 2.61
C VAL A 131 8.91 -4.17 3.93
N VAL A 132 9.33 -3.15 4.67
CA VAL A 132 10.03 -3.34 5.96
C VAL A 132 9.15 -4.05 6.97
N VAL A 133 7.91 -3.59 7.16
CA VAL A 133 6.97 -4.20 8.10
C VAL A 133 6.60 -5.61 7.66
N GLY A 134 6.32 -5.82 6.37
CA GLY A 134 6.02 -7.13 5.81
C GLY A 134 7.18 -8.12 5.97
N PHE A 135 8.40 -7.67 5.75
CA PHE A 135 9.60 -8.47 5.95
C PHE A 135 9.73 -8.96 7.40
N ILE A 136 9.60 -8.06 8.36
CA ILE A 136 9.70 -8.40 9.78
C ILE A 136 8.58 -9.36 10.19
N ARG A 137 7.35 -9.07 9.77
CA ARG A 137 6.18 -9.88 10.12
C ARG A 137 6.22 -11.27 9.49
N GLU A 138 6.60 -11.39 8.23
CA GLU A 138 6.73 -12.68 7.55
C GLU A 138 7.87 -13.50 8.15
N LEU A 139 9.01 -12.88 8.43
CA LEU A 139 10.15 -13.55 9.04
C LEU A 139 9.81 -14.12 10.42
N LEU A 140 9.19 -13.30 11.29
CA LEU A 140 8.88 -13.70 12.67
C LEU A 140 7.61 -14.55 12.79
N GLY A 141 6.64 -14.37 11.89
CA GLY A 141 5.36 -15.07 11.92
C GLY A 141 5.40 -16.45 11.28
N SER A 142 6.00 -16.55 10.10
CA SER A 142 5.99 -17.78 9.28
C SER A 142 7.36 -18.43 9.13
N GLY A 143 8.45 -17.70 9.42
CA GLY A 143 9.82 -18.18 9.19
C GLY A 143 10.15 -18.36 7.70
N THR A 144 9.33 -17.80 6.81
CA THR A 144 9.48 -17.86 5.35
C THR A 144 9.60 -16.45 4.81
N LEU A 145 10.32 -16.29 3.70
CA LEU A 145 10.39 -15.05 2.92
C LEU A 145 10.08 -15.38 1.47
N LEU A 146 9.05 -14.72 0.90
CA LEU A 146 8.60 -14.95 -0.50
C LEU A 146 8.33 -16.44 -0.82
N GLY A 147 7.79 -17.19 0.15
CA GLY A 147 7.53 -18.62 0.00
C GLY A 147 8.74 -19.54 0.18
N LEU A 148 9.93 -18.97 0.41
CA LEU A 148 11.15 -19.73 0.72
C LEU A 148 11.35 -19.82 2.24
N ARG A 149 11.57 -21.02 2.76
CA ARG A 149 11.88 -21.22 4.17
C ARG A 149 13.29 -20.72 4.48
N VAL A 150 13.38 -19.62 5.23
CA VAL A 150 14.67 -19.04 5.65
C VAL A 150 15.13 -19.66 6.96
N ILE A 151 14.19 -20.05 7.82
CA ILE A 151 14.50 -20.70 9.09
C ILE A 151 14.52 -22.20 8.88
N PRO A 152 15.68 -22.89 9.09
CA PRO A 152 15.78 -24.33 8.93
C PRO A 152 14.88 -25.07 9.93
N GLU A 153 14.30 -26.18 9.50
CA GLU A 153 13.37 -27.01 10.33
C GLU A 153 13.98 -27.48 11.66
N SER A 154 15.31 -27.58 11.71
CA SER A 154 16.04 -27.97 12.93
C SER A 154 15.90 -27.00 14.10
N ILE A 155 15.50 -25.74 13.82
CA ILE A 155 15.31 -24.69 14.84
C ILE A 155 13.85 -24.63 15.33
N TYR A 156 12.94 -25.29 14.63
CA TYR A 156 11.53 -25.35 15.04
C TYR A 156 11.35 -26.19 16.31
N SER A 157 10.53 -25.70 17.23
CA SER A 157 10.25 -26.36 18.51
C SER A 157 9.61 -27.73 18.37
N GLN A 158 8.98 -28.05 17.24
CA GLN A 158 8.42 -29.38 16.97
C GLN A 158 9.49 -30.46 16.79
N ASN A 159 10.71 -30.06 16.43
CA ASN A 159 11.86 -30.95 16.27
C ASN A 159 12.93 -30.78 17.40
N GLY A 160 12.54 -30.19 18.55
CA GLY A 160 13.46 -29.91 19.64
C GLY A 160 14.21 -28.58 19.55
N GLY A 161 13.84 -27.70 18.63
CA GLY A 161 14.41 -26.37 18.48
C GLY A 161 13.77 -25.32 19.40
N PHE A 162 14.38 -24.16 19.47
CA PHE A 162 14.00 -23.04 20.36
C PHE A 162 12.96 -22.07 19.75
N TYR A 163 12.66 -22.20 18.45
CA TYR A 163 11.79 -21.28 17.72
C TYR A 163 10.37 -21.85 17.52
N VAL A 164 9.38 -21.10 17.99
CA VAL A 164 7.96 -21.37 17.74
C VAL A 164 7.40 -20.25 16.87
N ASN A 165 6.70 -20.61 15.80
CA ASN A 165 6.01 -19.61 14.96
C ASN A 165 5.06 -18.79 15.82
N ASN A 166 5.30 -17.49 15.86
CA ASN A 166 4.43 -16.56 16.58
C ASN A 166 3.24 -16.19 15.69
N GLY A 167 2.16 -16.97 15.77
CA GLY A 167 0.93 -16.72 15.00
C GLY A 167 0.28 -15.37 15.28
N MET A 168 0.62 -14.72 16.39
CA MET A 168 0.16 -13.36 16.68
C MET A 168 0.76 -12.32 15.72
N MET A 169 1.98 -12.56 15.21
CA MET A 169 2.64 -11.68 14.24
C MET A 169 1.92 -11.63 12.88
N THR A 170 1.18 -12.67 12.53
CA THR A 170 0.38 -12.70 11.30
C THR A 170 -0.97 -12.00 11.45
N MET A 171 -1.39 -11.69 12.68
CA MET A 171 -2.63 -10.96 12.91
C MET A 171 -2.51 -9.48 12.52
N PRO A 172 -3.58 -8.89 11.96
CA PRO A 172 -3.57 -7.48 11.54
C PRO A 172 -3.22 -6.49 12.68
N ALA A 173 -3.63 -6.80 13.91
CA ALA A 173 -3.40 -5.95 15.07
C ALA A 173 -1.91 -5.76 15.43
N MET A 174 -1.04 -6.70 15.04
CA MET A 174 0.37 -6.66 15.40
C MET A 174 1.17 -5.61 14.63
N ALA A 175 0.66 -5.10 13.52
CA ALA A 175 1.31 -4.00 12.80
C ALA A 175 1.23 -2.64 13.54
N LEU A 176 0.44 -2.56 14.61
CA LEU A 176 0.30 -1.36 15.45
C LEU A 176 1.25 -1.36 16.67
N ILE A 177 1.83 -2.49 17.03
CA ILE A 177 2.75 -2.66 18.14
C ILE A 177 4.19 -2.60 17.65
#